data_9306302f474798f8302231e98076e462
#
_entry.id   9306302f474798f8302231e98076e462
#
_cell.length_a   1.000
_cell.length_b   1.000
_cell.length_c   1.000
_cell.angle_alpha   90.00
_cell.angle_beta   90.00
_cell.angle_gamma   90.00
#
_symmetry.space_group_name_H-M   'P 1'
#
loop_
_entity.id
_entity.type
_entity.pdbx_description
1 polymer ?
#
loop_
_entity_poly.entity_id
_entity_poly.type
_entity_poly.pdbx_seq_one_letter_code
_entity_poly.pdbx_strand_id
1 'polypeptide(L)'
;VMERFYRHMRAKFGVLMDGPSSKAKPLGGKWNYDVANRKKWPKDKQPLEPLLFHHDVSALLTMLDDLGVQTIGHPPKDNVIQHPVTRQDHLEMLDFFVDQCLPEFGLYQDAMTDVSWTLYHSRISFGLNTKLLHPLEVIRKVEERFIEDPDHASIEQVEGFIRQILGWREYMLSLIHI
;
A
#
# COMPACT_ATOMS: atom_id res chain seq x y z
N VAL A 1 3.44 16.76 13.89
CA VAL A 1 3.40 17.54 12.64
C VAL A 1 2.68 16.74 11.55
N MET A 2 3.06 15.49 11.28
CA MET A 2 2.41 14.62 10.26
C MET A 2 0.90 14.46 10.49
N GLU A 3 0.45 14.20 11.70
CA GLU A 3 -0.96 14.05 12.05
C GLU A 3 -1.80 15.30 11.65
N ARG A 4 -1.27 16.51 11.85
CA ARG A 4 -1.94 17.75 11.44
C ARG A 4 -2.03 17.87 9.92
N PHE A 5 -0.97 17.51 9.22
CA PHE A 5 -0.94 17.43 7.75
C PHE A 5 -1.97 16.42 7.24
N TYR A 6 -1.99 15.22 7.80
CA TYR A 6 -2.94 14.17 7.43
C TYR A 6 -4.41 14.60 7.57
N ARG A 7 -4.77 15.23 8.70
CA ARG A 7 -6.14 15.78 8.89
C ARG A 7 -6.49 16.81 7.83
N HIS A 8 -5.55 17.70 7.52
CA HIS A 8 -5.73 18.68 6.45
C HIS A 8 -5.96 18.00 5.10
N MET A 9 -5.17 17.00 4.76
CA MET A 9 -5.28 16.27 3.50
C MET A 9 -6.59 15.47 3.41
N ARG A 10 -7.02 14.81 4.49
CA ARG A 10 -8.32 14.15 4.54
C ARG A 10 -9.47 15.13 4.26
N ALA A 11 -9.46 16.26 4.92
CA ALA A 11 -10.48 17.30 4.71
C ALA A 11 -10.43 17.88 3.28
N LYS A 12 -9.22 18.15 2.76
CA LYS A 12 -9.01 18.70 1.41
C LYS A 12 -9.53 17.77 0.30
N PHE A 13 -9.30 16.47 0.42
CA PHE A 13 -9.67 15.48 -0.59
C PHE A 13 -10.98 14.74 -0.28
N GLY A 14 -11.64 15.06 0.84
CA GLY A 14 -12.86 14.38 1.28
C GLY A 14 -12.67 12.89 1.56
N VAL A 15 -11.48 12.47 2.06
CA VAL A 15 -11.14 11.07 2.31
C VAL A 15 -11.57 10.66 3.71
N LEU A 16 -12.38 9.60 3.82
CA LEU A 16 -12.98 9.11 5.06
C LEU A 16 -13.66 10.24 5.86
N MET A 17 -14.39 11.08 5.18
CA MET A 17 -15.12 12.19 5.78
C MET A 17 -16.64 11.99 5.67
N ASP A 18 -17.36 12.41 6.70
CA ASP A 18 -18.82 12.37 6.76
C ASP A 18 -19.39 13.77 6.81
N GLY A 19 -20.49 14.00 6.05
CA GLY A 19 -21.19 15.27 5.96
C GLY A 19 -20.69 16.23 4.86
N PRO A 20 -21.39 17.37 4.68
CA PRO A 20 -21.04 18.35 3.66
C PRO A 20 -19.71 19.02 3.95
N SER A 21 -18.95 19.38 2.89
CA SER A 21 -17.58 19.87 2.94
C SER A 21 -17.29 20.93 3.99
N SER A 22 -18.23 21.84 4.25
CA SER A 22 -18.07 22.94 5.22
C SER A 22 -18.18 22.51 6.69
N LYS A 23 -18.72 21.31 6.97
CA LYS A 23 -18.93 20.76 8.31
C LYS A 23 -18.51 19.30 8.43
N ALA A 24 -17.75 18.81 7.44
CA ALA A 24 -17.34 17.42 7.38
C ALA A 24 -16.55 17.01 8.63
N LYS A 25 -16.90 15.86 9.19
CA LYS A 25 -16.24 15.23 10.32
C LYS A 25 -15.53 13.96 9.86
N PRO A 26 -14.50 13.49 10.56
CA PRO A 26 -13.91 12.22 10.23
C PRO A 26 -14.94 11.09 10.40
N LEU A 27 -15.03 10.20 9.40
CA LEU A 27 -15.85 9.01 9.44
C LEU A 27 -15.49 8.17 10.68
N GLY A 28 -16.49 7.65 11.38
CA GLY A 28 -16.29 6.94 12.64
C GLY A 28 -15.88 7.83 13.84
N GLY A 29 -15.91 9.17 13.67
CA GLY A 29 -15.68 10.15 14.75
C GLY A 29 -14.24 10.36 15.17
N LYS A 30 -13.27 9.63 14.61
CA LYS A 30 -11.84 9.72 14.94
C LYS A 30 -10.99 10.04 13.72
N TRP A 31 -9.91 10.79 13.96
CA TRP A 31 -8.95 11.13 12.90
C TRP A 31 -7.94 10.02 12.62
N ASN A 32 -7.63 9.18 13.59
CA ASN A 32 -6.82 7.97 13.39
C ASN A 32 -7.19 6.87 14.39
N TYR A 33 -6.81 5.66 14.05
CA TYR A 33 -7.08 4.43 14.80
C TYR A 33 -5.79 3.65 15.14
N ASP A 34 -4.65 4.31 15.12
CA ASP A 34 -3.30 3.72 15.28
C ASP A 34 -3.18 2.78 16.51
N VAL A 35 -3.82 3.14 17.62
CA VAL A 35 -3.77 2.34 18.85
C VAL A 35 -4.38 0.95 18.68
N ALA A 36 -5.34 0.78 17.78
CA ALA A 36 -5.98 -0.50 17.48
C ALA A 36 -5.11 -1.42 16.59
N ASN A 37 -4.08 -0.86 15.96
CA ASN A 37 -3.32 -1.47 14.86
C ASN A 37 -1.90 -1.91 15.27
N ARG A 38 -1.72 -2.53 16.46
CA ARG A 38 -0.39 -2.87 17.01
C ARG A 38 -0.33 -4.31 17.55
N LYS A 39 -0.97 -5.27 16.87
CA LYS A 39 -0.92 -6.67 17.32
C LYS A 39 0.38 -7.33 16.89
N LYS A 40 0.89 -8.21 17.75
CA LYS A 40 1.98 -9.13 17.39
C LYS A 40 1.44 -10.25 16.51
N TRP A 41 2.30 -10.77 15.63
CA TRP A 41 1.96 -11.95 14.83
C TRP A 41 1.73 -13.17 15.75
N PRO A 42 0.58 -13.86 15.62
CA PRO A 42 0.30 -15.08 16.40
C PRO A 42 1.18 -16.24 15.92
N LYS A 43 1.69 -17.05 16.85
CA LYS A 43 2.60 -18.16 16.52
C LYS A 43 1.98 -19.22 15.59
N ASP A 44 0.68 -19.46 15.76
CA ASP A 44 -0.04 -20.50 15.03
C ASP A 44 -0.76 -19.99 13.78
N LYS A 45 -0.63 -18.70 13.47
CA LYS A 45 -1.26 -18.10 12.29
C LYS A 45 -0.40 -18.34 11.06
N GLN A 46 -0.99 -18.95 10.05
CA GLN A 46 -0.34 -19.07 8.74
C GLN A 46 -0.42 -17.72 8.00
N PRO A 47 0.69 -17.25 7.40
CA PRO A 47 0.67 -16.04 6.61
C PRO A 47 -0.10 -16.27 5.30
N LEU A 48 -0.65 -15.18 4.77
CA LEU A 48 -1.22 -15.18 3.42
C LEU A 48 -0.12 -15.40 2.39
N GLU A 49 -0.38 -16.28 1.42
CA GLU A 49 0.51 -16.47 0.28
C GLU A 49 0.55 -15.20 -0.58
N PRO A 50 1.74 -14.70 -0.91
CA PRO A 50 1.86 -13.46 -1.68
C PRO A 50 1.46 -13.66 -3.15
N LEU A 51 0.79 -12.68 -3.73
CA LEU A 51 0.67 -12.60 -5.19
C LEU A 51 2.07 -12.35 -5.80
N LEU A 52 2.51 -13.23 -6.69
CA LEU A 52 3.77 -13.14 -7.40
C LEU A 52 3.52 -13.08 -8.90
N PHE A 53 4.35 -12.32 -9.61
CA PHE A 53 4.35 -12.20 -11.06
C PHE A 53 5.50 -13.01 -11.67
N HIS A 54 5.47 -13.23 -12.97
CA HIS A 54 6.50 -13.96 -13.70
C HIS A 54 6.86 -13.22 -14.98
N HIS A 55 7.89 -12.38 -14.89
CA HIS A 55 8.42 -11.62 -16.01
C HIS A 55 9.81 -12.14 -16.36
N ASP A 56 9.93 -12.87 -17.47
CA ASP A 56 11.21 -13.27 -18.02
C ASP A 56 11.96 -12.05 -18.57
N VAL A 57 13.14 -11.79 -18.02
CA VAL A 57 14.00 -10.67 -18.41
C VAL A 57 15.28 -11.12 -19.09
N SER A 58 15.39 -12.37 -19.56
CA SER A 58 16.58 -12.92 -20.19
C SER A 58 17.05 -12.07 -21.37
N ALA A 59 16.12 -11.66 -22.24
CA ALA A 59 16.46 -10.80 -23.40
C ALA A 59 16.96 -9.42 -22.98
N LEU A 60 16.42 -8.85 -21.89
CA LEU A 60 16.87 -7.57 -21.35
C LEU A 60 18.28 -7.68 -20.76
N LEU A 61 18.56 -8.75 -20.03
CA LEU A 61 19.90 -9.01 -19.47
C LEU A 61 20.95 -9.17 -20.57
N THR A 62 20.63 -9.94 -21.63
CA THR A 62 21.51 -10.08 -22.80
C THR A 62 21.77 -8.71 -23.44
N MET A 63 20.74 -7.89 -23.63
CA MET A 63 20.90 -6.54 -24.19
C MET A 63 21.81 -5.65 -23.33
N LEU A 64 21.67 -5.72 -21.99
CA LEU A 64 22.53 -4.96 -21.05
C LEU A 64 23.98 -5.39 -21.16
N ASP A 65 24.23 -6.70 -21.27
CA ASP A 65 25.59 -7.27 -21.46
C ASP A 65 26.19 -6.84 -22.79
N ASP A 66 25.44 -6.93 -23.89
CA ASP A 66 25.88 -6.52 -25.23
C ASP A 66 26.22 -5.03 -25.30
N LEU A 67 25.52 -4.19 -24.54
CA LEU A 67 25.77 -2.76 -24.44
C LEU A 67 26.87 -2.39 -23.42
N GLY A 68 27.44 -3.37 -22.72
CA GLY A 68 28.45 -3.16 -21.69
C GLY A 68 27.96 -2.36 -20.47
N VAL A 69 26.65 -2.39 -20.18
CA VAL A 69 26.06 -1.68 -19.03
C VAL A 69 26.45 -2.37 -17.74
N GLN A 70 27.14 -1.64 -16.87
CA GLN A 70 27.52 -2.15 -15.56
C GLN A 70 26.31 -2.09 -14.61
N THR A 71 25.93 -3.21 -14.03
CA THR A 71 24.87 -3.33 -13.04
C THR A 71 25.41 -3.64 -11.65
N ILE A 72 24.67 -3.27 -10.60
CA ILE A 72 24.99 -3.57 -9.20
C ILE A 72 24.12 -4.76 -8.76
N GLY A 73 24.73 -5.74 -8.07
CA GLY A 73 24.05 -6.93 -7.57
C GLY A 73 24.08 -8.08 -8.56
N HIS A 74 23.12 -8.97 -8.41
CA HIS A 74 22.99 -10.17 -9.25
C HIS A 74 21.65 -10.16 -9.99
N PRO A 75 21.58 -10.74 -11.19
CA PRO A 75 20.33 -10.92 -11.89
C PRO A 75 19.35 -11.76 -11.02
N PRO A 76 18.05 -11.60 -11.23
CA PRO A 76 17.06 -12.41 -10.52
C PRO A 76 17.26 -13.90 -10.83
N LYS A 77 16.90 -14.77 -9.87
CA LYS A 77 16.95 -16.21 -10.07
C LYS A 77 16.14 -16.60 -11.31
N ASP A 78 16.70 -17.47 -12.13
CA ASP A 78 16.10 -17.96 -13.38
C ASP A 78 15.72 -16.83 -14.37
N ASN A 79 16.31 -15.64 -14.21
CA ASN A 79 16.01 -14.41 -14.97
C ASN A 79 14.54 -13.99 -14.88
N VAL A 80 13.86 -14.29 -13.77
CA VAL A 80 12.45 -13.99 -13.57
C VAL A 80 12.27 -12.92 -12.49
N ILE A 81 11.63 -11.79 -12.83
CA ILE A 81 11.17 -10.81 -11.87
C ILE A 81 9.78 -11.19 -11.37
N GLN A 82 9.65 -11.35 -10.04
CA GLN A 82 8.40 -11.72 -9.38
C GLN A 82 7.61 -10.52 -8.83
N HIS A 83 8.08 -9.30 -9.06
CA HIS A 83 7.41 -8.07 -8.69
C HIS A 83 6.56 -7.52 -9.85
N PRO A 84 5.52 -6.74 -9.56
CA PRO A 84 4.77 -6.04 -10.61
C PRO A 84 5.68 -5.04 -11.32
N VAL A 85 5.68 -5.04 -12.65
CA VAL A 85 6.49 -4.14 -13.49
C VAL A 85 5.66 -3.27 -14.42
N THR A 86 4.45 -3.69 -14.76
CA THR A 86 3.52 -2.91 -15.60
C THR A 86 2.45 -2.23 -14.74
N ARG A 87 1.76 -1.23 -15.33
CA ARG A 87 0.58 -0.65 -14.67
C ARG A 87 -0.49 -1.70 -14.38
N GLN A 88 -0.72 -2.64 -15.31
CA GLN A 88 -1.72 -3.69 -15.13
C GLN A 88 -1.39 -4.59 -13.95
N ASP A 89 -0.12 -5.01 -13.81
CA ASP A 89 0.31 -5.80 -12.66
C ASP A 89 0.10 -5.04 -11.34
N HIS A 90 0.36 -3.73 -11.34
CA HIS A 90 0.14 -2.91 -10.14
C HIS A 90 -1.33 -2.75 -9.79
N LEU A 91 -2.23 -2.71 -10.76
CA LEU A 91 -3.67 -2.73 -10.51
C LEU A 91 -4.11 -4.09 -9.95
N GLU A 92 -3.62 -5.19 -10.50
CA GLU A 92 -3.87 -6.54 -9.97
C GLU A 92 -3.31 -6.71 -8.54
N MET A 93 -2.11 -6.19 -8.26
CA MET A 93 -1.56 -6.16 -6.91
C MET A 93 -2.41 -5.33 -5.94
N LEU A 94 -2.96 -4.21 -6.41
CA LEU A 94 -3.86 -3.37 -5.62
C LEU A 94 -5.18 -4.09 -5.33
N ASP A 95 -5.76 -4.77 -6.32
CA ASP A 95 -6.96 -5.58 -6.15
C ASP A 95 -6.74 -6.70 -5.15
N PHE A 96 -5.63 -7.45 -5.29
CA PHE A 96 -5.23 -8.47 -4.32
C PHE A 96 -5.07 -7.91 -2.90
N PHE A 97 -4.45 -6.75 -2.77
CA PHE A 97 -4.30 -6.10 -1.46
C PHE A 97 -5.67 -5.76 -0.86
N VAL A 98 -6.53 -5.11 -1.62
CA VAL A 98 -7.85 -4.67 -1.15
C VAL A 98 -8.72 -5.85 -0.75
N ASP A 99 -8.69 -6.94 -1.51
CA ASP A 99 -9.55 -8.10 -1.28
C ASP A 99 -9.00 -9.07 -0.23
N GLN A 100 -7.68 -9.28 -0.19
CA GLN A 100 -7.08 -10.33 0.63
C GLN A 100 -6.30 -9.81 1.84
N CYS A 101 -5.66 -8.63 1.74
CA CYS A 101 -4.76 -8.15 2.76
C CYS A 101 -5.40 -7.09 3.67
N LEU A 102 -6.21 -6.19 3.11
CA LEU A 102 -6.77 -5.05 3.82
C LEU A 102 -7.52 -5.43 5.11
N PRO A 103 -8.30 -6.52 5.16
CA PRO A 103 -9.02 -6.92 6.37
C PRO A 103 -8.14 -7.10 7.61
N GLU A 104 -6.88 -7.45 7.42
CA GLU A 104 -5.94 -7.68 8.53
C GLU A 104 -4.71 -6.75 8.50
N PHE A 105 -4.58 -5.92 7.48
CA PHE A 105 -3.43 -5.04 7.29
C PHE A 105 -3.11 -4.21 8.54
N GLY A 106 -4.07 -3.43 9.03
CA GLY A 106 -3.85 -2.53 10.16
C GLY A 106 -3.45 -3.28 11.42
N LEU A 107 -4.09 -4.43 11.71
CA LEU A 107 -3.77 -5.22 12.89
C LEU A 107 -2.30 -5.59 12.98
N TYR A 108 -1.68 -5.91 11.84
CA TYR A 108 -0.32 -6.45 11.74
C TYR A 108 0.65 -5.55 10.98
N GLN A 109 0.30 -4.29 10.71
CA GLN A 109 1.16 -3.37 9.93
C GLN A 109 2.55 -3.17 10.54
N ASP A 110 2.66 -3.26 11.87
CA ASP A 110 3.92 -3.12 12.62
C ASP A 110 4.44 -4.48 13.14
N ALA A 111 3.79 -5.60 12.77
CA ALA A 111 4.23 -6.91 13.19
C ALA A 111 5.53 -7.32 12.50
N MET A 112 6.38 -8.02 13.25
CA MET A 112 7.61 -8.60 12.74
C MET A 112 7.58 -10.12 12.95
N THR A 113 7.95 -10.87 11.92
CA THR A 113 8.03 -12.33 11.94
C THR A 113 9.01 -12.80 10.87
N ASP A 114 9.56 -14.00 11.03
CA ASP A 114 10.42 -14.70 10.08
C ASP A 114 9.67 -15.70 9.19
N VAL A 115 8.36 -15.93 9.46
CA VAL A 115 7.55 -16.89 8.67
C VAL A 115 6.97 -16.30 7.39
N SER A 116 7.05 -14.98 7.20
CA SER A 116 6.61 -14.31 5.97
C SER A 116 7.40 -13.04 5.73
N TRP A 117 7.74 -12.78 4.49
CA TRP A 117 8.41 -11.56 4.05
C TRP A 117 7.42 -10.47 3.61
N THR A 118 6.14 -10.78 3.47
CA THR A 118 5.10 -9.87 2.98
C THR A 118 4.05 -9.53 4.02
N LEU A 119 3.68 -10.49 4.87
CA LEU A 119 2.48 -10.39 5.71
C LEU A 119 1.28 -9.91 4.89
N TYR A 120 0.62 -8.83 5.36
CA TYR A 120 -0.51 -8.18 4.69
C TYR A 120 -0.13 -6.84 4.02
N HIS A 121 1.18 -6.61 3.76
CA HIS A 121 1.62 -5.37 3.12
C HIS A 121 1.25 -5.31 1.63
N SER A 122 0.87 -4.12 1.15
CA SER A 122 0.36 -3.90 -0.20
C SER A 122 1.40 -4.07 -1.31
N ARG A 123 2.66 -3.87 -1.03
CA ARG A 123 3.80 -3.95 -1.98
C ARG A 123 3.68 -3.07 -3.23
N ILE A 124 2.86 -2.01 -3.19
CA ILE A 124 2.61 -1.10 -4.32
C ILE A 124 3.54 0.12 -4.35
N SER A 125 4.52 0.19 -3.44
CA SER A 125 5.41 1.36 -3.32
C SER A 125 6.18 1.67 -4.60
N PHE A 126 6.63 0.64 -5.33
CA PHE A 126 7.28 0.82 -6.64
C PHE A 126 6.34 1.52 -7.62
N GLY A 127 5.11 1.04 -7.79
CA GLY A 127 4.11 1.65 -8.67
C GLY A 127 3.77 3.09 -8.33
N LEU A 128 3.69 3.42 -7.03
CA LEU A 128 3.49 4.79 -6.57
C LEU A 128 4.71 5.70 -6.87
N ASN A 129 5.93 5.18 -6.72
CA ASN A 129 7.15 5.96 -6.92
C ASN A 129 7.46 6.16 -8.41
N THR A 130 7.19 5.17 -9.24
CA THR A 130 7.35 5.25 -10.71
C THR A 130 6.17 5.89 -11.44
N LYS A 131 5.12 6.32 -10.70
CA LYS A 131 3.89 6.94 -11.25
C LYS A 131 3.01 5.99 -12.07
N LEU A 132 3.21 4.68 -11.95
CA LEU A 132 2.31 3.67 -12.52
C LEU A 132 0.97 3.62 -11.78
N LEU A 133 0.95 4.00 -10.49
CA LEU A 133 -0.28 4.23 -9.71
C LEU A 133 -0.30 5.67 -9.19
N HIS A 134 -1.49 6.27 -9.19
CA HIS A 134 -1.70 7.56 -8.55
C HIS A 134 -2.17 7.37 -7.08
N PRO A 135 -1.63 8.11 -6.09
CA PRO A 135 -2.01 7.94 -4.68
C PRO A 135 -3.52 8.03 -4.41
N LEU A 136 -4.22 9.00 -5.04
CA LEU A 136 -5.66 9.12 -4.86
C LEU A 136 -6.45 7.96 -5.52
N GLU A 137 -5.97 7.40 -6.61
CA GLU A 137 -6.56 6.19 -7.22
C GLU A 137 -6.54 5.02 -6.22
N VAL A 138 -5.40 4.79 -5.59
CA VAL A 138 -5.25 3.77 -4.55
C VAL A 138 -6.17 4.02 -3.36
N ILE A 139 -6.21 5.26 -2.87
CA ILE A 139 -7.07 5.65 -1.74
C ILE A 139 -8.54 5.45 -2.08
N ARG A 140 -8.98 5.89 -3.27
CA ARG A 140 -10.38 5.75 -3.71
C ARG A 140 -10.78 4.29 -3.83
N LYS A 141 -9.94 3.44 -4.40
CA LYS A 141 -10.20 1.99 -4.48
C LYS A 141 -10.47 1.38 -3.10
N VAL A 142 -9.68 1.76 -2.10
CA VAL A 142 -9.85 1.29 -0.72
C VAL A 142 -11.13 1.86 -0.08
N GLU A 143 -11.44 3.13 -0.30
CA GLU A 143 -12.68 3.75 0.19
C GLU A 143 -13.92 3.12 -0.46
N GLU A 144 -13.91 2.92 -1.78
CA GLU A 144 -14.99 2.29 -2.54
C GLU A 144 -15.29 0.90 -1.99
N ARG A 145 -14.27 0.07 -1.81
CA ARG A 145 -14.43 -1.28 -1.24
C ARG A 145 -15.04 -1.26 0.16
N PHE A 146 -14.63 -0.31 1.01
CA PHE A 146 -15.19 -0.14 2.35
C PHE A 146 -16.65 0.34 2.33
N ILE A 147 -17.02 1.21 1.39
CA ILE A 147 -18.39 1.70 1.24
C ILE A 147 -19.31 0.61 0.71
N GLU A 148 -18.83 -0.18 -0.27
CA GLU A 148 -19.60 -1.28 -0.87
C GLU A 148 -19.85 -2.44 0.10
N ASP A 149 -18.88 -2.74 0.94
CA ASP A 149 -18.94 -3.83 1.91
C ASP A 149 -18.23 -3.44 3.22
N PRO A 150 -18.93 -2.75 4.13
CA PRO A 150 -18.34 -2.31 5.40
C PRO A 150 -17.93 -3.46 6.34
N ASP A 151 -18.42 -4.68 6.11
CA ASP A 151 -18.06 -5.86 6.88
C ASP A 151 -16.75 -6.52 6.38
N HIS A 152 -16.28 -6.17 5.18
CA HIS A 152 -15.05 -6.69 4.61
C HIS A 152 -13.81 -6.28 5.41
N ALA A 153 -13.69 -5.01 5.72
CA ALA A 153 -12.58 -4.48 6.51
C ALA A 153 -13.10 -3.37 7.45
N SER A 154 -12.68 -3.37 8.70
CA SER A 154 -13.09 -2.33 9.63
C SER A 154 -12.47 -0.96 9.29
N ILE A 155 -13.07 0.10 9.81
CA ILE A 155 -12.56 1.48 9.61
C ILE A 155 -11.10 1.64 10.08
N GLU A 156 -10.68 0.89 11.09
CA GLU A 156 -9.31 0.89 11.62
C GLU A 156 -8.31 0.38 10.59
N GLN A 157 -8.68 -0.66 9.83
CA GLN A 157 -7.84 -1.24 8.77
C GLN A 157 -7.69 -0.26 7.59
N VAL A 158 -8.83 0.26 7.14
CA VAL A 158 -8.94 1.19 6.03
C VAL A 158 -8.19 2.50 6.32
N GLU A 159 -8.45 3.11 7.47
CA GLU A 159 -7.78 4.34 7.91
C GLU A 159 -6.28 4.10 8.12
N GLY A 160 -5.91 2.98 8.71
CA GLY A 160 -4.51 2.61 8.92
C GLY A 160 -3.73 2.61 7.61
N PHE A 161 -4.28 2.01 6.56
CA PHE A 161 -3.66 2.00 5.22
C PHE A 161 -3.64 3.39 4.57
N ILE A 162 -4.77 4.07 4.55
CA ILE A 162 -4.88 5.41 3.94
C ILE A 162 -3.91 6.39 4.61
N ARG A 163 -3.70 6.28 5.91
CA ARG A 163 -2.75 7.10 6.65
C ARG A 163 -1.29 6.88 6.22
N GLN A 164 -0.92 5.67 5.80
CA GLN A 164 0.44 5.43 5.27
C GLN A 164 0.65 6.17 3.95
N ILE A 165 -0.37 6.28 3.10
CA ILE A 165 -0.27 6.95 1.80
C ILE A 165 -0.51 8.45 1.94
N LEU A 166 -1.71 8.86 2.34
CA LEU A 166 -2.11 10.27 2.41
C LEU A 166 -1.41 11.04 3.55
N GLY A 167 -1.10 10.34 4.63
CA GLY A 167 -0.36 10.90 5.75
C GLY A 167 1.16 10.83 5.50
N TRP A 168 1.76 9.69 5.75
CA TRP A 168 3.22 9.58 5.78
C TRP A 168 3.89 9.81 4.43
N ARG A 169 3.47 9.12 3.37
CA ARG A 169 4.11 9.26 2.06
C ARG A 169 4.02 10.69 1.54
N GLU A 170 2.82 11.27 1.52
CA GLU A 170 2.63 12.63 1.00
C GLU A 170 3.29 13.69 1.91
N TYR A 171 3.31 13.47 3.23
CA TYR A 171 4.03 14.33 4.15
C TYR A 171 5.54 14.34 3.86
N MET A 172 6.15 13.16 3.70
CA MET A 172 7.58 13.07 3.37
C MET A 172 7.89 13.73 2.03
N LEU A 173 7.06 13.51 1.00
CA LEU A 173 7.23 14.19 -0.29
C LEU A 173 7.11 15.72 -0.17
N SER A 174 6.20 16.22 0.67
CA SER A 174 6.06 17.65 0.89
C SER A 174 7.30 18.28 1.55
N LEU A 175 8.00 17.52 2.41
CA LEU A 175 9.23 17.99 3.06
C LEU A 175 10.43 18.02 2.11
N ILE A 176 10.50 17.11 1.14
CA ILE A 176 11.59 17.05 0.15
C ILE A 176 11.57 18.25 -0.79
N HIS A 177 10.41 18.87 -0.98
CA HIS A 177 10.20 19.98 -1.92
C HIS A 177 10.08 21.36 -1.23
N ILE A 178 10.48 21.48 0.05
CA ILE A 178 10.52 22.77 0.76
C ILE A 178 11.85 23.50 0.52
#